data_f93e8d974e0c40c239bcf474dca080b3
#
_entry.id   f93e8d974e0c40c239bcf474dca080b3
#
_cell.length_a   1.000
_cell.length_b   1.000
_cell.length_c   1.000
_cell.angle_alpha   90.00
_cell.angle_beta   90.00
_cell.angle_gamma   90.00
#
_symmetry.space_group_name_H-M   'P 1'
#
loop_
_entity.id
_entity.type
_entity.pdbx_description
1 polymer ?
#
loop_
_entity_poly.entity_id
_entity_poly.type
_entity_poly.pdbx_seq_one_letter_code
_entity_poly.pdbx_strand_id
1 'polypeptide(L)'
;VILTLDNARIETVEPSIKNKILATITNPSLAYILLLIGVYGLILEGYNPGALVPGVIGGICLLVALYAFQILPVNFAGLALIFLGFALIAVEFFVPSFGILGIGGIVSLTFGSVILMDTDVPGFGIPVSLIVSIALTAGILFAGIMYYLAGSFKKPLVSGSESLVGQTGYVVSNHDKHGLRVHLDGEIWRAKALTKHHYDV
;
A
#
# COMPACT_ATOMS: atom_id res chain seq x y z
N VAL A 1 -28.32 46.74 16.25
CA VAL A 1 -27.56 47.87 15.75
C VAL A 1 -27.77 47.89 14.24
N ILE A 2 -28.47 48.90 13.70
CA ILE A 2 -28.65 49.09 12.25
C ILE A 2 -27.46 49.97 11.80
N LEU A 3 -26.56 49.38 11.03
CA LEU A 3 -25.48 50.13 10.38
C LEU A 3 -25.98 50.70 9.05
N THR A 4 -26.06 52.03 8.96
CA THR A 4 -26.31 52.73 7.69
C THR A 4 -25.00 52.84 6.92
N LEU A 5 -24.95 52.19 5.75
CA LEU A 5 -23.74 52.10 4.90
C LEU A 5 -23.79 53.10 3.72
N ASP A 6 -24.49 54.22 3.86
CA ASP A 6 -24.79 55.17 2.78
C ASP A 6 -23.56 55.76 2.03
N ASN A 7 -22.35 55.52 2.48
CA ASN A 7 -21.12 55.91 1.78
C ASN A 7 -19.98 54.93 2.04
N ALA A 8 -20.27 53.62 2.22
CA ALA A 8 -19.26 52.66 2.42
C ALA A 8 -18.44 52.41 1.14
N ARG A 9 -17.15 52.71 1.17
CA ARG A 9 -16.20 52.38 0.10
C ARG A 9 -15.75 50.95 0.32
N ILE A 10 -16.08 50.07 -0.64
CA ILE A 10 -15.55 48.70 -0.64
C ILE A 10 -14.12 48.76 -1.08
N GLU A 11 -13.19 48.53 -0.17
CA GLU A 11 -11.78 48.39 -0.46
C GLU A 11 -11.41 46.93 -0.51
N THR A 12 -11.03 46.41 -1.66
CA THR A 12 -10.62 45.01 -1.83
C THR A 12 -9.16 44.89 -1.43
N VAL A 13 -8.93 44.35 -0.24
CA VAL A 13 -7.56 44.05 0.22
C VAL A 13 -7.13 42.71 -0.33
N GLU A 14 -6.17 42.70 -1.25
CA GLU A 14 -5.60 41.43 -1.72
C GLU A 14 -4.85 40.72 -0.58
N PRO A 15 -5.10 39.42 -0.36
CA PRO A 15 -4.42 38.67 0.67
C PRO A 15 -2.93 38.54 0.34
N SER A 16 -2.08 38.78 1.32
CA SER A 16 -0.63 38.57 1.22
C SER A 16 -0.32 37.13 0.77
N ILE A 17 0.84 36.95 0.12
CA ILE A 17 1.33 35.62 -0.32
C ILE A 17 1.29 34.61 0.83
N LYS A 18 1.70 35.03 2.04
CA LYS A 18 1.62 34.22 3.26
C LYS A 18 0.21 33.72 3.54
N ASN A 19 -0.79 34.61 3.42
CA ASN A 19 -2.19 34.27 3.67
C ASN A 19 -2.75 33.35 2.57
N LYS A 20 -2.32 33.51 1.31
CA LYS A 20 -2.68 32.63 0.20
C LYS A 20 -2.14 31.21 0.43
N ILE A 21 -0.88 31.07 0.83
CA ILE A 21 -0.26 29.77 1.15
C ILE A 21 -0.99 29.11 2.32
N LEU A 22 -1.22 29.86 3.40
CA LEU A 22 -1.90 29.34 4.58
C LEU A 22 -3.32 28.85 4.24
N ALA A 23 -4.10 29.66 3.50
CA ALA A 23 -5.45 29.29 3.06
C ALA A 23 -5.45 28.03 2.16
N THR A 24 -4.40 27.82 1.37
CA THR A 24 -4.26 26.61 0.56
C THR A 24 -3.96 25.38 1.43
N ILE A 25 -3.02 25.49 2.35
CA ILE A 25 -2.62 24.38 3.25
C ILE A 25 -3.78 24.00 4.19
N THR A 26 -4.57 24.98 4.65
CA THR A 26 -5.73 24.75 5.50
C THR A 26 -7.02 24.37 4.77
N ASN A 27 -6.92 24.07 3.46
CA ASN A 27 -8.04 23.48 2.74
C ASN A 27 -8.23 22.01 3.21
N PRO A 28 -9.44 21.63 3.68
CA PRO A 28 -9.70 20.28 4.22
C PRO A 28 -9.32 19.15 3.26
N SER A 29 -9.71 19.28 1.99
CA SER A 29 -9.41 18.26 0.97
C SER A 29 -7.93 18.13 0.71
N LEU A 30 -7.18 19.25 0.68
CA LEU A 30 -5.75 19.23 0.49
C LEU A 30 -5.03 18.62 1.69
N ALA A 31 -5.41 19.01 2.91
CA ALA A 31 -4.86 18.45 4.14
C ALA A 31 -5.09 16.92 4.21
N TYR A 32 -6.27 16.46 3.82
CA TYR A 32 -6.60 15.04 3.73
C TYR A 32 -5.74 14.31 2.70
N ILE A 33 -5.59 14.84 1.49
CA ILE A 33 -4.72 14.26 0.45
C ILE A 33 -3.26 14.21 0.92
N LEU A 34 -2.77 15.27 1.55
CA LEU A 34 -1.41 15.31 2.11
C LEU A 34 -1.22 14.26 3.22
N LEU A 35 -2.23 14.04 4.07
CA LEU A 35 -2.21 12.96 5.06
C LEU A 35 -2.05 11.60 4.38
N LEU A 36 -2.87 11.32 3.36
CA LEU A 36 -2.81 10.04 2.64
C LEU A 36 -1.46 9.83 1.97
N ILE A 37 -0.98 10.82 1.20
CA ILE A 37 0.34 10.77 0.55
C ILE A 37 1.44 10.59 1.61
N GLY A 38 1.32 11.30 2.72
CA GLY A 38 2.26 11.22 3.83
C GLY A 38 2.39 9.82 4.39
N VAL A 39 1.28 9.21 4.77
CA VAL A 39 1.28 7.87 5.36
C VAL A 39 1.67 6.81 4.34
N TYR A 40 1.14 6.87 3.10
CA TYR A 40 1.55 5.93 2.04
C TYR A 40 3.04 6.04 1.71
N GLY A 41 3.60 7.24 1.63
CA GLY A 41 5.02 7.45 1.37
C GLY A 41 5.90 6.81 2.44
N LEU A 42 5.54 6.95 3.72
CA LEU A 42 6.24 6.31 4.83
C LEU A 42 6.11 4.78 4.82
N ILE A 43 4.94 4.25 4.48
CA ILE A 43 4.72 2.82 4.34
C ILE A 43 5.59 2.26 3.20
N LEU A 44 5.62 2.93 2.04
CA LEU A 44 6.45 2.50 0.91
C LEU A 44 7.94 2.48 1.24
N GLU A 45 8.43 3.47 2.00
CA GLU A 45 9.81 3.48 2.50
C GLU A 45 10.06 2.29 3.44
N GLY A 46 9.10 1.97 4.32
CA GLY A 46 9.21 0.83 5.23
C GLY A 46 9.28 -0.52 4.50
N TYR A 47 8.65 -0.64 3.33
CA TYR A 47 8.71 -1.85 2.49
C TYR A 47 9.98 -1.96 1.64
N ASN A 48 10.52 -0.83 1.19
CA ASN A 48 11.73 -0.77 0.38
C ASN A 48 12.75 0.15 1.05
N PRO A 49 13.43 -0.31 2.11
CA PRO A 49 14.42 0.50 2.79
C PRO A 49 15.54 0.88 1.83
N GLY A 50 15.73 2.20 1.65
CA GLY A 50 16.68 2.77 0.69
C GLY A 50 16.04 3.52 -0.48
N ALA A 51 14.73 3.45 -0.66
CA ALA A 51 13.99 4.26 -1.64
C ALA A 51 13.70 5.68 -1.12
N LEU A 52 14.66 6.33 -0.48
CA LEU A 52 14.57 7.59 0.30
C LEU A 52 13.54 8.63 -0.18
N VAL A 53 13.24 8.68 -1.48
CA VAL A 53 12.35 9.68 -2.07
C VAL A 53 10.91 9.59 -1.56
N PRO A 54 10.23 8.42 -1.54
CA PRO A 54 8.87 8.32 -1.02
C PRO A 54 8.77 8.66 0.46
N GLY A 55 9.75 8.24 1.28
CA GLY A 55 9.77 8.52 2.71
C GLY A 55 9.95 10.01 3.02
N VAL A 56 10.88 10.68 2.34
CA VAL A 56 11.11 12.13 2.54
C VAL A 56 9.88 12.93 2.11
N ILE A 57 9.34 12.67 0.92
CA ILE A 57 8.11 13.34 0.46
C ILE A 57 6.95 13.03 1.39
N GLY A 58 6.80 11.75 1.78
CA GLY A 58 5.77 11.32 2.71
C GLY A 58 5.86 12.02 4.06
N GLY A 59 7.07 12.10 4.63
CA GLY A 59 7.30 12.80 5.89
C GLY A 59 6.94 14.29 5.82
N ILE A 60 7.33 14.98 4.75
CA ILE A 60 6.99 16.39 4.55
C ILE A 60 5.48 16.56 4.42
N CYS A 61 4.81 15.75 3.58
CA CYS A 61 3.37 15.81 3.40
C CYS A 61 2.62 15.56 4.72
N LEU A 62 3.06 14.57 5.50
CA LEU A 62 2.46 14.26 6.80
C LEU A 62 2.59 15.42 7.78
N LEU A 63 3.77 16.01 7.90
CA LEU A 63 3.99 17.17 8.80
C LEU A 63 3.13 18.38 8.39
N VAL A 64 3.01 18.65 7.08
CA VAL A 64 2.15 19.73 6.58
C VAL A 64 0.68 19.43 6.87
N ALA A 65 0.23 18.18 6.68
CA ALA A 65 -1.14 17.77 7.02
C ALA A 65 -1.43 17.93 8.52
N LEU A 66 -0.50 17.48 9.38
CA LEU A 66 -0.66 17.63 10.84
C LEU A 66 -0.68 19.10 11.26
N TYR A 67 0.10 19.95 10.61
CA TYR A 67 0.03 21.41 10.85
C TYR A 67 -1.34 21.98 10.43
N ALA A 68 -1.87 21.57 9.27
CA ALA A 68 -3.20 21.98 8.84
C ALA A 68 -4.28 21.54 9.83
N PHE A 69 -4.18 20.34 10.40
CA PHE A 69 -5.14 19.79 11.37
C PHE A 69 -5.13 20.51 12.73
N GLN A 70 -4.09 21.28 13.05
CA GLN A 70 -4.13 22.14 14.24
C GLN A 70 -5.10 23.33 14.07
N ILE A 71 -5.40 23.69 12.83
CA ILE A 71 -6.25 24.85 12.50
C ILE A 71 -7.66 24.40 12.12
N LEU A 72 -7.75 23.22 11.50
CA LEU A 72 -9.01 22.64 11.06
C LEU A 72 -9.77 21.95 12.22
N PRO A 73 -11.12 22.00 12.23
CA PRO A 73 -11.92 21.27 13.21
C PRO A 73 -11.90 19.77 12.89
N VAL A 74 -10.89 19.06 13.36
CA VAL A 74 -10.74 17.62 13.11
C VAL A 74 -11.25 16.79 14.28
N ASN A 75 -11.88 15.67 13.95
CA ASN A 75 -12.25 14.65 14.90
C ASN A 75 -11.09 13.65 15.08
N PHE A 76 -10.51 13.63 16.28
CA PHE A 76 -9.38 12.73 16.59
C PHE A 76 -9.74 11.24 16.51
N ALA A 77 -11.02 10.87 16.74
CA ALA A 77 -11.45 9.48 16.56
C ALA A 77 -11.43 9.09 15.07
N GLY A 78 -11.85 9.99 14.18
CA GLY A 78 -11.72 9.80 12.73
C GLY A 78 -10.26 9.67 12.29
N LEU A 79 -9.38 10.51 12.83
CA LEU A 79 -7.95 10.45 12.58
C LEU A 79 -7.35 9.11 13.05
N ALA A 80 -7.72 8.66 14.24
CA ALA A 80 -7.27 7.37 14.78
C ALA A 80 -7.75 6.18 13.92
N LEU A 81 -8.99 6.23 13.42
CA LEU A 81 -9.51 5.21 12.51
C LEU A 81 -8.75 5.18 11.17
N ILE A 82 -8.35 6.34 10.66
CA ILE A 82 -7.52 6.42 9.45
C ILE A 82 -6.16 5.74 9.70
N PHE A 83 -5.47 6.07 10.78
CA PHE A 83 -4.20 5.43 11.12
C PHE A 83 -4.35 3.93 11.39
N LEU A 84 -5.42 3.51 12.04
CA LEU A 84 -5.74 2.09 12.23
C LEU A 84 -5.93 1.39 10.87
N GLY A 85 -6.66 2.03 9.95
CA GLY A 85 -6.86 1.52 8.59
C GLY A 85 -5.55 1.30 7.84
N PHE A 86 -4.65 2.27 7.89
CA PHE A 86 -3.31 2.14 7.32
C PHE A 86 -2.48 1.04 8.00
N ALA A 87 -2.53 0.96 9.32
CA ALA A 87 -1.82 -0.09 10.06
C ALA A 87 -2.32 -1.49 9.68
N LEU A 88 -3.63 -1.69 9.57
CA LEU A 88 -4.22 -2.97 9.15
C LEU A 88 -3.80 -3.35 7.73
N ILE A 89 -3.84 -2.40 6.78
CA ILE A 89 -3.38 -2.63 5.41
C ILE A 89 -1.88 -2.97 5.40
N ALA A 90 -1.06 -2.25 6.16
CA ALA A 90 0.36 -2.50 6.25
C ALA A 90 0.65 -3.90 6.83
N VAL A 91 -0.04 -4.29 7.88
CA VAL A 91 0.14 -5.60 8.53
C VAL A 91 -0.26 -6.75 7.60
N GLU A 92 -1.28 -6.59 6.74
CA GLU A 92 -1.69 -7.62 5.76
C GLU A 92 -0.52 -8.06 4.86
N PHE A 93 0.39 -7.16 4.50
CA PHE A 93 1.55 -7.50 3.67
C PHE A 93 2.59 -8.35 4.42
N PHE A 94 2.69 -8.20 5.74
CA PHE A 94 3.62 -8.99 6.58
C PHE A 94 3.00 -10.28 7.09
N VAL A 95 1.70 -10.25 7.37
CA VAL A 95 0.94 -11.39 7.92
C VAL A 95 -0.26 -11.63 7.01
N PRO A 96 -0.10 -12.43 5.94
CA PRO A 96 -1.18 -12.67 4.99
C PRO A 96 -2.39 -13.31 5.68
N SER A 97 -3.49 -12.56 5.79
CA SER A 97 -4.75 -13.00 6.39
C SER A 97 -5.85 -13.25 5.35
N PHE A 98 -5.45 -13.58 4.12
CA PHE A 98 -6.37 -13.76 2.99
C PHE A 98 -7.24 -12.53 2.69
N GLY A 99 -6.74 -11.33 3.03
CA GLY A 99 -7.39 -10.06 2.73
C GLY A 99 -8.29 -9.53 3.85
N ILE A 100 -8.46 -10.22 4.95
CA ILE A 100 -9.34 -9.81 6.06
C ILE A 100 -8.87 -8.48 6.67
N LEU A 101 -7.58 -8.38 6.98
CA LEU A 101 -6.99 -7.15 7.53
C LEU A 101 -7.04 -6.00 6.53
N GLY A 102 -6.79 -6.29 5.24
CA GLY A 102 -6.85 -5.29 4.20
C GLY A 102 -8.26 -4.73 3.98
N ILE A 103 -9.28 -5.59 3.94
CA ILE A 103 -10.69 -5.16 3.87
C ILE A 103 -11.05 -4.35 5.11
N GLY A 104 -10.72 -4.84 6.32
CA GLY A 104 -10.91 -4.12 7.56
C GLY A 104 -10.23 -2.77 7.57
N GLY A 105 -9.01 -2.70 7.02
CA GLY A 105 -8.26 -1.47 6.85
C GLY A 105 -8.94 -0.46 5.92
N ILE A 106 -9.44 -0.89 4.75
CA ILE A 106 -10.19 -0.03 3.82
C ILE A 106 -11.48 0.49 4.47
N VAL A 107 -12.20 -0.36 5.17
CA VAL A 107 -13.42 0.02 5.90
C VAL A 107 -13.09 1.05 6.97
N SER A 108 -12.08 0.79 7.81
CA SER A 108 -11.63 1.71 8.86
C SER A 108 -11.17 3.06 8.28
N LEU A 109 -10.42 3.04 7.18
CA LEU A 109 -10.00 4.24 6.45
C LEU A 109 -11.19 5.06 5.96
N THR A 110 -12.19 4.40 5.36
CA THR A 110 -13.38 5.05 4.81
C THR A 110 -14.21 5.69 5.91
N PHE A 111 -14.53 4.94 6.97
CA PHE A 111 -15.27 5.50 8.12
C PHE A 111 -14.50 6.61 8.81
N GLY A 112 -13.19 6.43 9.02
CA GLY A 112 -12.33 7.46 9.59
C GLY A 112 -12.32 8.73 8.76
N SER A 113 -12.32 8.63 7.44
CA SER A 113 -12.36 9.78 6.52
C SER A 113 -13.67 10.53 6.58
N VAL A 114 -14.80 9.83 6.74
CA VAL A 114 -16.12 10.46 6.91
C VAL A 114 -16.20 11.21 8.25
N ILE A 115 -15.69 10.60 9.32
CA ILE A 115 -15.75 11.18 10.68
C ILE A 115 -14.70 12.29 10.88
N LEU A 116 -13.58 12.24 10.12
CA LEU A 116 -12.44 13.15 10.32
C LEU A 116 -12.81 14.63 10.35
N MET A 117 -13.71 15.04 9.46
CA MET A 117 -14.17 16.42 9.33
C MET A 117 -15.70 16.45 9.30
N ASP A 118 -16.30 15.81 10.29
CA ASP A 118 -17.74 15.91 10.54
C ASP A 118 -18.01 17.25 11.27
N THR A 119 -18.32 18.27 10.48
CA THR A 119 -18.53 19.64 10.96
C THR A 119 -19.72 20.27 10.27
N ASP A 120 -20.53 20.99 11.06
CA ASP A 120 -21.65 21.78 10.56
C ASP A 120 -21.22 23.07 9.85
N VAL A 121 -19.90 23.35 9.81
CA VAL A 121 -19.37 24.56 9.17
C VAL A 121 -19.29 24.37 7.65
N PRO A 122 -20.08 25.12 6.87
CA PRO A 122 -20.05 25.01 5.41
C PRO A 122 -18.66 25.28 4.83
N GLY A 123 -18.17 24.37 3.97
CA GLY A 123 -16.87 24.50 3.31
C GLY A 123 -15.68 23.90 4.07
N PHE A 124 -15.86 23.40 5.29
CA PHE A 124 -14.80 22.74 6.08
C PHE A 124 -14.89 21.21 6.08
N GLY A 125 -15.83 20.61 5.35
CA GLY A 125 -15.94 19.17 5.19
C GLY A 125 -15.13 18.63 4.01
N ILE A 126 -14.75 17.35 4.07
CA ILE A 126 -14.18 16.63 2.94
C ILE A 126 -15.35 16.20 2.04
N PRO A 127 -15.32 16.47 0.72
CA PRO A 127 -16.37 16.00 -0.18
C PRO A 127 -16.49 14.48 -0.16
N VAL A 128 -17.68 13.95 0.01
CA VAL A 128 -17.96 12.51 0.02
C VAL A 128 -17.47 11.84 -1.29
N SER A 129 -17.59 12.56 -2.41
CA SER A 129 -17.08 12.09 -3.71
C SER A 129 -15.58 11.82 -3.69
N LEU A 130 -14.80 12.64 -2.97
CA LEU A 130 -13.35 12.42 -2.80
C LEU A 130 -13.09 11.17 -1.96
N ILE A 131 -13.80 11.00 -0.85
CA ILE A 131 -13.66 9.83 0.03
C ILE A 131 -13.99 8.54 -0.74
N VAL A 132 -15.13 8.54 -1.44
CA VAL A 132 -15.59 7.38 -2.22
C VAL A 132 -14.61 7.04 -3.34
N SER A 133 -14.10 8.04 -4.07
CA SER A 133 -13.14 7.77 -5.16
C SER A 133 -11.84 7.18 -4.64
N ILE A 134 -11.34 7.65 -3.50
CA ILE A 134 -10.13 7.10 -2.86
C ILE A 134 -10.38 5.68 -2.34
N ALA A 135 -11.51 5.46 -1.66
CA ALA A 135 -11.89 4.14 -1.15
C ALA A 135 -12.05 3.11 -2.27
N LEU A 136 -12.70 3.47 -3.38
CA LEU A 136 -12.84 2.61 -4.55
C LEU A 136 -11.48 2.30 -5.19
N THR A 137 -10.64 3.32 -5.36
CA THR A 137 -9.28 3.14 -5.93
C THR A 137 -8.46 2.22 -5.06
N ALA A 138 -8.45 2.44 -3.73
CA ALA A 138 -7.76 1.57 -2.78
C ALA A 138 -8.31 0.14 -2.81
N GLY A 139 -9.63 -0.04 -2.86
CA GLY A 139 -10.28 -1.33 -2.95
C GLY A 139 -9.93 -2.10 -4.22
N ILE A 140 -9.95 -1.44 -5.37
CA ILE A 140 -9.60 -2.04 -6.67
C ILE A 140 -8.12 -2.45 -6.69
N LEU A 141 -7.22 -1.56 -6.23
CA LEU A 141 -5.80 -1.86 -6.16
C LEU A 141 -5.54 -3.04 -5.21
N PHE A 142 -6.16 -3.04 -4.03
CA PHE A 142 -6.01 -4.12 -3.06
C PHE A 142 -6.53 -5.45 -3.61
N ALA A 143 -7.72 -5.47 -4.21
CA ALA A 143 -8.28 -6.66 -4.84
C ALA A 143 -7.40 -7.16 -5.99
N GLY A 144 -6.84 -6.27 -6.82
CA GLY A 144 -5.92 -6.62 -7.89
C GLY A 144 -4.62 -7.27 -7.38
N ILE A 145 -4.03 -6.71 -6.31
CA ILE A 145 -2.84 -7.27 -5.66
C ILE A 145 -3.16 -8.65 -5.08
N MET A 146 -4.28 -8.81 -4.37
CA MET A 146 -4.70 -10.08 -3.79
C MET A 146 -4.96 -11.14 -4.86
N TYR A 147 -5.59 -10.77 -5.98
CA TYR A 147 -5.79 -11.66 -7.12
C TYR A 147 -4.46 -12.13 -7.71
N TYR A 148 -3.51 -11.22 -7.89
CA TYR A 148 -2.17 -11.55 -8.40
C TYR A 148 -1.42 -12.49 -7.46
N LEU A 149 -1.43 -12.21 -6.15
CA LEU A 149 -0.80 -13.05 -5.14
C LEU A 149 -1.45 -14.43 -5.06
N ALA A 150 -2.77 -14.52 -5.09
CA ALA A 150 -3.48 -15.81 -5.07
C ALA A 150 -3.11 -16.69 -6.27
N GLY A 151 -2.87 -16.09 -7.44
CA GLY A 151 -2.35 -16.80 -8.62
C GLY A 151 -0.91 -17.30 -8.45
N SER A 152 -0.09 -16.58 -7.69
CA SER A 152 1.31 -16.93 -7.43
C SER A 152 1.44 -18.13 -6.48
N PHE A 153 0.56 -18.26 -5.50
CA PHE A 153 0.54 -19.41 -4.57
C PHE A 153 0.11 -20.73 -5.23
N LYS A 154 -0.54 -20.69 -6.40
CA LYS A 154 -0.96 -21.88 -7.14
C LYS A 154 0.15 -22.46 -8.03
N LYS A 155 1.27 -21.74 -8.22
CA LYS A 155 2.39 -22.28 -8.98
C LYS A 155 3.14 -23.29 -8.12
N PRO A 156 3.30 -24.56 -8.58
CA PRO A 156 4.13 -25.51 -7.85
C PRO A 156 5.53 -24.94 -7.69
N LEU A 157 6.09 -25.07 -6.50
CA LEU A 157 7.49 -24.74 -6.24
C LEU A 157 8.34 -25.65 -7.13
N VAL A 158 8.87 -25.11 -8.22
CA VAL A 158 9.70 -25.84 -9.18
C VAL A 158 11.17 -25.83 -8.69
N SER A 159 11.38 -25.95 -7.39
CA SER A 159 12.73 -25.98 -6.81
C SER A 159 12.91 -27.27 -6.00
N GLY A 160 13.85 -28.08 -6.45
CA GLY A 160 14.25 -29.32 -5.78
C GLY A 160 13.96 -30.58 -6.57
N SER A 161 14.15 -31.75 -5.94
CA SER A 161 14.01 -33.08 -6.58
C SER A 161 12.59 -33.36 -7.13
N GLU A 162 11.58 -32.61 -6.70
CA GLU A 162 10.20 -32.75 -7.19
C GLU A 162 10.04 -32.28 -8.64
N SER A 163 10.86 -31.31 -9.09
CA SER A 163 10.87 -30.83 -10.48
C SER A 163 11.45 -31.87 -11.45
N LEU A 164 12.18 -32.85 -10.95
CA LEU A 164 12.83 -33.88 -11.73
C LEU A 164 11.92 -35.07 -12.05
N VAL A 165 10.76 -35.17 -11.37
CA VAL A 165 9.80 -36.27 -11.58
C VAL A 165 9.19 -36.15 -12.97
N GLY A 166 9.38 -37.19 -13.80
CA GLY A 166 8.88 -37.26 -15.17
C GLY A 166 9.85 -36.68 -16.23
N GLN A 167 11.00 -36.16 -15.82
CA GLN A 167 12.02 -35.73 -16.79
C GLN A 167 12.86 -36.90 -17.29
N THR A 168 13.37 -36.79 -18.52
CA THR A 168 14.28 -37.73 -19.14
C THR A 168 15.70 -37.15 -19.15
N GLY A 169 16.66 -37.95 -18.73
CA GLY A 169 18.08 -37.57 -18.73
C GLY A 169 18.94 -38.69 -19.28
N TYR A 170 20.23 -38.45 -19.47
CA TYR A 170 21.18 -39.47 -19.92
C TYR A 170 22.20 -39.77 -18.80
N VAL A 171 22.61 -41.03 -18.78
CA VAL A 171 23.63 -41.52 -17.82
C VAL A 171 25.00 -41.04 -18.25
N VAL A 172 25.67 -40.29 -17.38
CA VAL A 172 27.03 -39.75 -17.62
C VAL A 172 28.10 -40.73 -17.15
N SER A 173 27.87 -41.43 -16.05
CA SER A 173 28.78 -42.44 -15.54
C SER A 173 28.07 -43.46 -14.65
N ASN A 174 28.47 -44.71 -14.75
CA ASN A 174 28.01 -45.81 -13.91
C ASN A 174 29.17 -46.27 -13.02
N HIS A 175 29.08 -46.03 -11.72
CA HIS A 175 30.08 -46.50 -10.74
C HIS A 175 29.39 -47.43 -9.77
N ASP A 176 29.71 -48.71 -9.81
CA ASP A 176 29.09 -49.75 -8.97
C ASP A 176 29.11 -49.49 -7.45
N LYS A 177 30.06 -48.67 -6.98
CA LYS A 177 30.18 -48.32 -5.56
C LYS A 177 29.51 -46.99 -5.17
N HIS A 178 29.19 -46.12 -6.13
CA HIS A 178 28.70 -44.75 -5.84
C HIS A 178 27.37 -44.38 -6.51
N GLY A 179 26.72 -45.34 -7.20
CA GLY A 179 25.47 -45.12 -7.92
C GLY A 179 25.65 -44.46 -9.30
N LEU A 180 24.53 -44.30 -10.00
CA LEU A 180 24.48 -43.66 -11.33
C LEU A 180 24.62 -42.14 -11.21
N ARG A 181 25.36 -41.53 -12.10
CA ARG A 181 25.31 -40.10 -12.34
C ARG A 181 24.51 -39.83 -13.60
N VAL A 182 23.44 -39.03 -13.46
CA VAL A 182 22.54 -38.72 -14.54
C VAL A 182 22.55 -37.21 -14.77
N HIS A 183 22.67 -36.80 -16.01
CA HIS A 183 22.54 -35.41 -16.40
C HIS A 183 21.08 -35.10 -16.69
N LEU A 184 20.52 -34.20 -15.91
CA LEU A 184 19.13 -33.75 -15.99
C LEU A 184 19.11 -32.22 -15.91
N ASP A 185 18.46 -31.56 -16.85
CA ASP A 185 18.24 -30.10 -16.87
C ASP A 185 19.51 -29.25 -16.62
N GLY A 186 20.64 -29.68 -17.20
CA GLY A 186 21.92 -28.97 -17.10
C GLY A 186 22.75 -29.31 -15.86
N GLU A 187 22.24 -30.13 -14.93
CA GLU A 187 22.92 -30.53 -13.70
C GLU A 187 23.20 -32.04 -13.62
N ILE A 188 24.22 -32.42 -12.86
CA ILE A 188 24.57 -33.83 -12.63
C ILE A 188 24.00 -34.29 -11.29
N TRP A 189 23.02 -35.16 -11.35
CA TRP A 189 22.35 -35.71 -10.16
C TRP A 189 22.85 -37.14 -9.89
N ARG A 190 22.84 -37.53 -8.61
CA ARG A 190 23.08 -38.91 -8.20
C ARG A 190 21.74 -39.66 -8.20
N ALA A 191 21.65 -40.69 -9.01
CA ALA A 191 20.45 -41.51 -9.14
C ALA A 191 20.69 -42.96 -8.71
N LYS A 192 19.63 -43.61 -8.29
CA LYS A 192 19.61 -45.04 -8.00
C LYS A 192 18.63 -45.72 -8.96
N ALA A 193 19.11 -46.71 -9.71
CA ALA A 193 18.24 -47.49 -10.60
C ALA A 193 17.25 -48.31 -9.76
N LEU A 194 15.96 -48.25 -10.12
CA LEU A 194 14.91 -49.06 -9.51
C LEU A 194 14.95 -50.50 -10.02
N THR A 195 15.46 -50.73 -11.24
CA THR A 195 15.57 -52.03 -11.87
C THR A 195 17.04 -52.28 -12.25
N LYS A 196 17.50 -53.56 -12.15
CA LYS A 196 18.85 -53.95 -12.61
C LYS A 196 18.83 -54.04 -14.14
N HIS A 197 18.92 -52.91 -14.82
CA HIS A 197 19.25 -52.87 -16.25
C HIS A 197 20.69 -52.44 -16.42
N HIS A 198 21.39 -53.06 -17.40
CA HIS A 198 22.71 -52.62 -17.81
C HIS A 198 22.54 -51.34 -18.64
N TYR A 199 23.05 -50.23 -18.17
CA TYR A 199 23.03 -48.97 -18.91
C TYR A 199 24.36 -48.81 -19.61
N ASP A 200 24.31 -48.75 -20.95
CA ASP A 200 25.50 -48.44 -21.75
C ASP A 200 25.81 -46.92 -21.55
N VAL A 201 27.09 -46.62 -21.33
CA VAL A 201 27.61 -45.26 -21.08
C VAL A 201 28.10 -44.69 -22.40
#